data_89d69d8aecf164fbfb2b70676d391522
#
_entry.id   89d69d8aecf164fbfb2b70676d391522
#
_cell.length_a   1.000
_cell.length_b   1.000
_cell.length_c   1.000
_cell.angle_alpha   90.00
_cell.angle_beta   90.00
_cell.angle_gamma   90.00
#
_symmetry.space_group_name_H-M   'P 1'
#
loop_
_entity.id
_entity.type
_entity.pdbx_description
1 polymer ?
#
loop_
_entity_poly.entity_id
_entity_poly.type
_entity_poly.pdbx_seq_one_letter_code
_entity_poly.pdbx_strand_id
1 'polypeptide(L)'
;MIFTTKAEYGVRLLIELGRQGRLEGAGTPVPLKAIADAEKLPLAYLERIVAKLKKAGFVESTRGAHGGYRLALDPAEIQMDDVIVALEGQLRPMTCFAPGELEEADTEVAGMRAVCNHVGTGGHTCATKLLWTRVQGGIQNALAGTTLAELVDFSLKHNSKPASGVAA
;
A
#
# COMPACT_ATOMS: atom_id res chain seq x y z
N MET A 1 -9.55 -1.29 -12.40
CA MET A 1 -8.32 -1.80 -11.74
C MET A 1 -8.32 -1.21 -10.35
N ILE A 2 -8.22 -2.03 -9.30
CA ILE A 2 -8.35 -1.58 -7.90
C ILE A 2 -7.05 -0.95 -7.42
N PHE A 3 -5.90 -1.47 -7.84
CA PHE A 3 -4.59 -0.96 -7.49
C PHE A 3 -3.86 -0.42 -8.73
N THR A 4 -3.14 0.69 -8.55
CA THR A 4 -2.36 1.30 -9.63
C THR A 4 -0.87 0.95 -9.49
N THR A 5 -0.10 1.24 -10.53
CA THR A 5 1.37 1.16 -10.51
C THR A 5 1.98 1.93 -9.31
N LYS A 6 1.28 2.96 -8.82
CA LYS A 6 1.73 3.75 -7.66
C LYS A 6 1.71 2.91 -6.37
N ALA A 7 0.66 2.10 -6.14
CA ALA A 7 0.60 1.18 -5.01
C ALA A 7 1.71 0.14 -5.10
N GLU A 8 1.85 -0.52 -6.26
CA GLU A 8 2.88 -1.53 -6.48
C GLU A 8 4.29 -0.97 -6.21
N TYR A 9 4.65 0.16 -6.82
CA TYR A 9 5.98 0.74 -6.65
C TYR A 9 6.23 1.26 -5.24
N GLY A 10 5.17 1.75 -4.57
CA GLY A 10 5.26 2.19 -3.17
C GLY A 10 5.55 1.03 -2.21
N VAL A 11 4.88 -0.10 -2.40
CA VAL A 11 5.15 -1.32 -1.62
C VAL A 11 6.56 -1.84 -1.89
N ARG A 12 7.00 -1.89 -3.14
CA ARG A 12 8.37 -2.32 -3.50
C ARG A 12 9.43 -1.40 -2.89
N LEU A 13 9.23 -0.09 -2.91
CA LEU A 13 10.12 0.88 -2.25
C LEU A 13 10.24 0.61 -0.75
N LEU A 14 9.11 0.37 -0.06
CA LEU A 14 9.11 0.08 1.38
C LEU A 14 9.79 -1.28 1.67
N ILE A 15 9.55 -2.31 0.86
CA ILE A 15 10.23 -3.60 1.01
C ILE A 15 11.74 -3.43 0.87
N GLU A 16 12.22 -2.67 -0.12
CA GLU A 16 13.66 -2.45 -0.30
C GLU A 16 14.27 -1.67 0.87
N LEU A 17 13.59 -0.63 1.37
CA LEU A 17 14.02 0.06 2.60
C LEU A 17 14.09 -0.88 3.81
N GLY A 18 13.09 -1.75 3.98
CA GLY A 18 13.08 -2.74 5.05
C GLY A 18 14.20 -3.78 4.92
N ARG A 19 14.49 -4.23 3.69
CA ARG A 19 15.61 -5.15 3.40
C ARG A 19 16.96 -4.51 3.76
N GLN A 20 17.21 -3.30 3.31
CA GLN A 20 18.45 -2.58 3.60
C GLN A 20 18.61 -2.35 5.11
N GLY A 21 17.52 -1.98 5.80
CA GLY A 21 17.52 -1.85 7.26
C GLY A 21 17.87 -3.16 8.01
N ARG A 22 17.48 -4.32 7.45
CA ARG A 22 17.85 -5.64 8.01
C ARG A 22 19.31 -6.02 7.73
N LEU A 23 19.86 -5.63 6.57
CA LEU A 23 21.21 -6.00 6.12
C LEU A 23 22.28 -5.06 6.66
N GLU A 24 22.03 -3.75 6.68
CA GLU A 24 23.02 -2.70 6.99
C GLU A 24 22.81 -2.07 8.37
N GLY A 25 21.74 -2.45 9.06
CA GLY A 25 21.34 -1.90 10.36
C GLY A 25 20.15 -0.96 10.25
N ALA A 26 19.24 -1.11 11.20
CA ALA A 26 18.05 -0.28 11.32
C ALA A 26 18.46 1.19 11.40
N GLY A 27 17.94 2.00 10.48
CA GLY A 27 18.21 3.44 10.46
C GLY A 27 19.26 3.91 9.47
N THR A 28 19.93 3.03 8.73
CA THR A 28 20.84 3.43 7.65
C THR A 28 20.03 4.05 6.50
N PRO A 29 20.30 5.32 6.11
CA PRO A 29 19.58 5.95 5.00
C PRO A 29 20.02 5.36 3.66
N VAL A 30 19.04 5.04 2.79
CA VAL A 30 19.28 4.53 1.44
C VAL A 30 18.98 5.61 0.41
N PRO A 31 19.92 5.93 -0.50
CA PRO A 31 19.67 6.88 -1.57
C PRO A 31 18.54 6.38 -2.49
N LEU A 32 17.59 7.27 -2.84
CA LEU A 32 16.45 6.88 -3.67
C LEU A 32 16.87 6.32 -5.03
N LYS A 33 18.00 6.82 -5.56
CA LYS A 33 18.58 6.30 -6.80
C LYS A 33 19.00 4.83 -6.65
N ALA A 34 19.58 4.44 -5.52
CA ALA A 34 19.97 3.04 -5.29
C ALA A 34 18.73 2.13 -5.28
N ILE A 35 17.62 2.58 -4.66
CA ILE A 35 16.34 1.86 -4.68
C ILE A 35 15.80 1.76 -6.11
N ALA A 36 15.84 2.88 -6.87
CA ALA A 36 15.39 2.91 -8.27
C ALA A 36 16.15 1.91 -9.14
N ASP A 37 17.46 1.84 -8.97
CA ASP A 37 18.35 0.95 -9.74
C ASP A 37 18.13 -0.53 -9.33
N ALA A 38 18.03 -0.82 -8.01
CA ALA A 38 17.78 -2.16 -7.49
C ALA A 38 16.43 -2.72 -7.96
N GLU A 39 15.39 -1.91 -7.87
CA GLU A 39 14.01 -2.30 -8.21
C GLU A 39 13.67 -2.10 -9.70
N LYS A 40 14.60 -1.51 -10.50
CA LYS A 40 14.40 -1.16 -11.92
C LYS A 40 13.16 -0.28 -12.13
N LEU A 41 13.01 0.74 -11.28
CA LEU A 41 11.88 1.65 -11.30
C LEU A 41 12.33 3.07 -11.74
N PRO A 42 11.43 3.85 -12.39
CA PRO A 42 11.74 5.22 -12.79
C PRO A 42 11.95 6.13 -11.57
N LEU A 43 13.13 6.74 -11.42
CA LEU A 43 13.48 7.59 -10.28
C LEU A 43 12.47 8.74 -10.09
N ALA A 44 12.13 9.45 -11.16
CA ALA A 44 11.19 10.58 -11.10
C ALA A 44 9.78 10.18 -10.59
N TYR A 45 9.40 8.91 -10.79
CA TYR A 45 8.13 8.40 -10.26
C TYR A 45 8.26 8.02 -8.79
N LEU A 46 9.40 7.43 -8.38
CA LEU A 46 9.68 7.12 -6.98
C LEU A 46 9.77 8.38 -6.10
N GLU A 47 10.27 9.51 -6.63
CA GLU A 47 10.27 10.79 -5.91
C GLU A 47 8.86 11.23 -5.49
N ARG A 48 7.87 11.03 -6.37
CA ARG A 48 6.46 11.34 -6.06
C ARG A 48 5.86 10.38 -5.04
N ILE A 49 6.23 9.10 -5.11
CA ILE A 49 5.77 8.07 -4.18
C ILE A 49 6.36 8.30 -2.80
N VAL A 50 7.68 8.48 -2.70
CA VAL A 50 8.36 8.67 -1.42
C VAL A 50 7.89 9.92 -0.70
N ALA A 51 7.55 10.99 -1.44
CA ALA A 51 6.97 12.20 -0.86
C ALA A 51 5.63 11.93 -0.17
N LYS A 52 4.77 11.07 -0.75
CA LYS A 52 3.49 10.66 -0.14
C LYS A 52 3.73 9.78 1.09
N LEU A 53 4.60 8.79 1.00
CA LEU A 53 4.94 7.91 2.11
C LEU A 53 5.57 8.67 3.28
N LYS A 54 6.42 9.68 2.98
CA LYS A 54 6.97 10.57 3.98
C LYS A 54 5.90 11.44 4.65
N LYS A 55 4.97 12.00 3.86
CA LYS A 55 3.83 12.77 4.40
C LYS A 55 2.93 11.91 5.31
N ALA A 56 2.79 10.64 4.99
CA ALA A 56 2.02 9.67 5.78
C ALA A 56 2.80 9.12 7.00
N GLY A 57 4.09 9.44 7.17
CA GLY A 57 4.88 9.03 8.33
C GLY A 57 5.52 7.64 8.22
N PHE A 58 5.47 6.97 7.08
CA PHE A 58 6.11 5.66 6.90
C PHE A 58 7.61 5.75 6.59
N VAL A 59 8.05 6.87 6.03
CA VAL A 59 9.41 7.09 5.58
C VAL A 59 9.91 8.45 6.06
N GLU A 60 11.15 8.51 6.46
CA GLU A 60 11.85 9.74 6.78
C GLU A 60 13.10 9.93 5.90
N SER A 61 13.60 11.16 5.82
CA SER A 61 14.75 11.49 4.98
C SER A 61 15.85 12.14 5.78
N THR A 62 17.11 11.77 5.50
CA THR A 62 18.33 12.38 6.03
C THR A 62 19.04 13.13 4.91
N ARG A 63 19.48 14.36 5.18
CA ARG A 63 20.24 15.19 4.22
C ARG A 63 21.74 14.93 4.35
N GLY A 64 22.50 15.24 3.30
CA GLY A 64 23.97 15.20 3.29
C GLY A 64 24.54 14.16 2.32
N ALA A 65 25.88 14.05 2.29
CA ALA A 65 26.58 13.14 1.38
C ALA A 65 26.23 11.65 1.60
N HIS A 66 25.85 11.28 2.82
CA HIS A 66 25.35 9.95 3.20
C HIS A 66 23.85 9.99 3.50
N GLY A 67 23.14 10.91 2.85
CA GLY A 67 21.71 11.07 3.01
C GLY A 67 20.91 10.06 2.17
N GLY A 68 19.62 10.00 2.45
CA GLY A 68 18.70 9.10 1.78
C GLY A 68 17.39 8.99 2.52
N TYR A 69 16.73 7.87 2.35
CA TYR A 69 15.45 7.53 2.98
C TYR A 69 15.58 6.29 3.83
N ARG A 70 14.82 6.24 4.91
CA ARG A 70 14.69 5.06 5.78
C ARG A 70 13.25 4.91 6.25
N LEU A 71 12.90 3.76 6.77
CA LEU A 71 11.62 3.59 7.45
C LEU A 71 11.58 4.44 8.72
N ALA A 72 10.43 5.06 8.97
CA ALA A 72 10.18 5.86 10.17
C ALA A 72 9.64 5.02 11.33
N LEU A 73 9.13 3.81 11.03
CA LEU A 73 8.51 2.87 11.96
C LEU A 73 9.17 1.49 11.82
N ASP A 74 8.98 0.64 12.83
CA ASP A 74 9.33 -0.77 12.70
C ASP A 74 8.49 -1.42 11.59
N PRO A 75 9.09 -2.23 10.69
CA PRO A 75 8.34 -2.94 9.65
C PRO A 75 7.15 -3.75 10.16
N ALA A 76 7.20 -4.24 11.42
CA ALA A 76 6.09 -4.97 12.02
C ALA A 76 4.90 -4.07 12.39
N GLU A 77 5.13 -2.77 12.55
CA GLU A 77 4.09 -1.77 12.84
C GLU A 77 3.47 -1.17 11.57
N ILE A 78 4.05 -1.43 10.40
CA ILE A 78 3.55 -0.91 9.13
C ILE A 78 2.55 -1.91 8.52
N GLN A 79 1.27 -1.58 8.59
CA GLN A 79 0.20 -2.36 7.98
C GLN A 79 0.02 -1.99 6.51
N MET A 80 -0.28 -2.98 5.66
CA MET A 80 -0.38 -2.74 4.22
C MET A 80 -1.64 -1.98 3.81
N ASP A 81 -2.72 -2.06 4.57
CA ASP A 81 -3.91 -1.24 4.33
C ASP A 81 -3.64 0.26 4.51
N ASP A 82 -2.91 0.66 5.56
CA ASP A 82 -2.51 2.04 5.79
C ASP A 82 -1.61 2.58 4.68
N VAL A 83 -0.66 1.76 4.22
CA VAL A 83 0.23 2.09 3.09
C VAL A 83 -0.58 2.31 1.81
N ILE A 84 -1.50 1.41 1.50
CA ILE A 84 -2.33 1.50 0.30
C ILE A 84 -3.26 2.72 0.37
N VAL A 85 -3.86 2.98 1.54
CA VAL A 85 -4.69 4.17 1.76
C VAL A 85 -3.87 5.46 1.58
N ALA A 86 -2.64 5.52 2.06
CA ALA A 86 -1.76 6.68 1.89
C ALA A 86 -1.40 6.94 0.41
N LEU A 87 -1.24 5.89 -0.37
CA LEU A 87 -0.87 5.98 -1.78
C LEU A 87 -2.07 6.26 -2.68
N GLU A 88 -3.15 5.48 -2.54
CA GLU A 88 -4.29 5.47 -3.45
C GLU A 88 -5.51 6.24 -2.93
N GLY A 89 -5.58 6.47 -1.63
CA GLY A 89 -6.80 6.85 -0.95
C GLY A 89 -7.64 5.64 -0.58
N GLN A 90 -8.83 5.88 -0.04
CA GLN A 90 -9.73 4.79 0.35
C GLN A 90 -10.08 3.89 -0.83
N LEU A 91 -9.97 2.59 -0.63
CA LEU A 91 -10.33 1.60 -1.64
C LEU A 91 -11.85 1.54 -1.78
N ARG A 92 -12.33 1.84 -2.97
CA ARG A 92 -13.76 1.84 -3.30
C ARG A 92 -13.97 0.97 -4.53
N PRO A 93 -14.61 -0.18 -4.38
CA PRO A 93 -14.83 -1.07 -5.52
C PRO A 93 -15.83 -0.50 -6.53
N MET A 94 -16.75 0.37 -6.07
CA MET A 94 -17.81 0.96 -6.90
C MET A 94 -18.13 2.39 -6.46
N THR A 95 -18.68 3.18 -7.35
CA THR A 95 -19.07 4.58 -7.10
C THR A 95 -20.12 4.71 -5.99
N CYS A 96 -20.97 3.71 -5.81
CA CYS A 96 -21.97 3.68 -4.73
C CYS A 96 -21.35 3.57 -3.32
N PHE A 97 -20.04 3.35 -3.20
CA PHE A 97 -19.28 3.42 -1.95
C PHE A 97 -18.55 4.77 -1.79
N ALA A 98 -18.85 5.77 -2.61
CA ALA A 98 -18.29 7.11 -2.42
C ALA A 98 -18.84 7.74 -1.12
N PRO A 99 -18.03 8.53 -0.35
CA PRO A 99 -18.58 9.36 0.71
C PRO A 99 -19.45 10.40 0.04
N GLY A 100 -20.75 10.32 0.26
CA GLY A 100 -21.71 11.34 -0.11
C GLY A 100 -22.14 12.11 1.13
N GLU A 101 -22.63 13.31 0.97
CA GLU A 101 -23.46 13.98 1.96
C GLU A 101 -24.70 13.12 2.15
N LEU A 102 -24.86 12.53 3.31
CA LEU A 102 -25.84 11.47 3.54
C LEU A 102 -27.02 12.00 4.32
N GLU A 103 -28.09 12.14 3.61
CA GLU A 103 -29.41 11.93 4.19
C GLU A 103 -29.71 10.41 4.11
N GLU A 104 -29.82 9.81 5.29
CA GLU A 104 -30.45 8.52 5.57
C GLU A 104 -30.19 7.32 4.60
N ALA A 105 -29.18 6.53 4.86
CA ALA A 105 -29.08 5.17 4.31
C ALA A 105 -28.58 4.16 5.36
N ASP A 106 -29.44 3.21 5.63
CA ASP A 106 -29.45 2.22 6.70
C ASP A 106 -28.41 1.10 6.65
N THR A 107 -27.14 1.32 6.36
CA THR A 107 -26.18 0.24 6.59
C THR A 107 -24.76 0.75 6.75
N GLU A 108 -24.27 0.79 7.98
CA GLU A 108 -22.85 0.88 8.29
C GLU A 108 -22.19 -0.46 8.00
N VAL A 109 -21.26 -0.48 7.03
CA VAL A 109 -20.30 -1.55 6.88
C VAL A 109 -18.93 -0.92 6.90
N ALA A 110 -18.17 -1.18 7.96
CA ALA A 110 -16.79 -0.70 8.15
C ALA A 110 -16.61 0.82 7.92
N GLY A 111 -17.51 1.64 8.44
CA GLY A 111 -17.40 3.12 8.37
C GLY A 111 -17.65 3.72 6.99
N MET A 112 -18.10 2.95 6.01
CA MET A 112 -18.47 3.45 4.69
C MET A 112 -19.97 3.30 4.43
N ARG A 113 -20.64 4.43 4.19
CA ARG A 113 -22.04 4.47 3.78
C ARG A 113 -22.12 4.35 2.25
N ALA A 114 -22.99 3.48 1.75
CA ALA A 114 -23.18 3.30 0.32
C ALA A 114 -24.25 4.27 -0.20
N VAL A 115 -23.89 5.11 -1.14
CA VAL A 115 -24.83 5.94 -1.89
C VAL A 115 -25.34 5.13 -3.09
N CYS A 116 -26.61 4.75 -3.08
CA CYS A 116 -27.19 3.99 -4.17
C CYS A 116 -28.25 4.80 -4.90
N ASN A 117 -28.02 5.12 -6.20
CA ASN A 117 -28.99 5.80 -7.04
C ASN A 117 -30.22 4.93 -7.40
N HIS A 118 -30.19 3.66 -7.04
CA HIS A 118 -31.32 2.72 -7.26
C HIS A 118 -32.30 2.66 -6.07
N VAL A 119 -32.02 3.32 -4.96
CA VAL A 119 -32.88 3.31 -3.75
C VAL A 119 -33.94 4.41 -3.80
N GLY A 120 -34.34 4.86 -4.98
CA GLY A 120 -35.25 6.00 -5.13
C GLY A 120 -36.76 5.69 -5.18
N THR A 121 -37.22 4.49 -5.50
CA THR A 121 -38.64 4.29 -5.83
C THR A 121 -39.21 2.89 -5.54
N GLY A 122 -38.81 2.22 -4.46
CA GLY A 122 -39.49 0.94 -4.21
C GLY A 122 -38.99 0.06 -3.07
N GLY A 123 -38.15 0.55 -2.17
CA GLY A 123 -37.75 -0.22 -0.99
C GLY A 123 -36.92 -1.48 -1.29
N HIS A 124 -36.40 -1.62 -2.50
CA HIS A 124 -35.62 -2.80 -2.90
C HIS A 124 -34.15 -2.62 -2.52
N THR A 125 -33.64 -3.52 -1.67
CA THR A 125 -32.23 -3.63 -1.35
C THR A 125 -31.46 -4.05 -2.61
N CYS A 126 -30.46 -3.27 -3.01
CA CYS A 126 -29.62 -3.61 -4.16
C CYS A 126 -28.80 -4.89 -3.87
N ALA A 127 -29.13 -5.99 -4.56
CA ALA A 127 -28.47 -7.28 -4.34
C ALA A 127 -26.95 -7.25 -4.63
N THR A 128 -26.51 -6.39 -5.57
CA THR A 128 -25.09 -6.24 -5.89
C THR A 128 -24.29 -5.56 -4.78
N LYS A 129 -24.95 -4.79 -3.89
CA LYS A 129 -24.33 -4.18 -2.71
C LYS A 129 -23.74 -5.26 -1.80
N LEU A 130 -24.47 -6.37 -1.58
CA LEU A 130 -23.96 -7.47 -0.77
C LEU A 130 -22.64 -8.04 -1.33
N LEU A 131 -22.57 -8.24 -2.65
CA LEU A 131 -21.36 -8.74 -3.31
C LEU A 131 -20.18 -7.77 -3.10
N TRP A 132 -20.39 -6.51 -3.42
CA TRP A 132 -19.30 -5.51 -3.36
C TRP A 132 -18.85 -5.20 -1.94
N THR A 133 -19.74 -5.26 -0.96
CA THR A 133 -19.40 -5.17 0.47
C THR A 133 -18.47 -6.32 0.88
N ARG A 134 -18.77 -7.55 0.45
CA ARG A 134 -17.93 -8.72 0.74
C ARG A 134 -16.56 -8.62 0.06
N VAL A 135 -16.51 -8.18 -1.20
CA VAL A 135 -15.24 -7.95 -1.92
C VAL A 135 -14.39 -6.92 -1.21
N GLN A 136 -14.97 -5.79 -0.83
CA GLN A 136 -14.26 -4.75 -0.11
C GLN A 136 -13.73 -5.23 1.25
N GLY A 137 -14.57 -5.87 2.05
CA GLY A 137 -14.15 -6.44 3.34
C GLY A 137 -13.05 -7.50 3.18
N GLY A 138 -13.12 -8.34 2.14
CA GLY A 138 -12.07 -9.31 1.82
C GLY A 138 -10.73 -8.65 1.49
N ILE A 139 -10.73 -7.59 0.70
CA ILE A 139 -9.51 -6.82 0.36
C ILE A 139 -8.96 -6.13 1.61
N GLN A 140 -9.79 -5.45 2.39
CA GLN A 140 -9.38 -4.77 3.61
C GLN A 140 -8.78 -5.75 4.62
N ASN A 141 -9.43 -6.89 4.86
CA ASN A 141 -8.93 -7.91 5.78
C ASN A 141 -7.58 -8.49 5.33
N ALA A 142 -7.41 -8.73 4.02
CA ALA A 142 -6.14 -9.21 3.48
C ALA A 142 -5.00 -8.19 3.67
N LEU A 143 -5.27 -6.91 3.42
CA LEU A 143 -4.28 -5.84 3.58
C LEU A 143 -3.97 -5.57 5.05
N ALA A 144 -4.98 -5.49 5.92
CA ALA A 144 -4.81 -5.26 7.36
C ALA A 144 -4.17 -6.47 8.08
N GLY A 145 -4.31 -7.67 7.51
CA GLY A 145 -3.63 -8.86 8.02
C GLY A 145 -2.18 -9.03 7.54
N THR A 146 -1.65 -8.09 6.74
CA THR A 146 -0.30 -8.18 6.17
C THR A 146 0.56 -7.02 6.65
N THR A 147 1.72 -7.31 7.24
CA THR A 147 2.71 -6.31 7.67
C THR A 147 3.84 -6.17 6.66
N LEU A 148 4.54 -5.03 6.69
CA LEU A 148 5.75 -4.85 5.89
C LEU A 148 6.85 -5.85 6.31
N ALA A 149 6.94 -6.20 7.59
CA ALA A 149 7.91 -7.18 8.09
C ALA A 149 7.76 -8.54 7.39
N GLU A 150 6.52 -8.99 7.22
CA GLU A 150 6.20 -10.24 6.53
C GLU A 150 6.66 -10.25 5.08
N LEU A 151 6.45 -9.14 4.36
CA LEU A 151 6.89 -8.98 2.98
C LEU A 151 8.41 -8.90 2.86
N VAL A 152 9.07 -8.20 3.79
CA VAL A 152 10.54 -8.12 3.86
C VAL A 152 11.13 -9.51 4.11
N ASP A 153 10.62 -10.25 5.09
CA ASP A 153 11.08 -11.59 5.42
C ASP A 153 10.87 -12.57 4.25
N PHE A 154 9.73 -12.49 3.57
CA PHE A 154 9.48 -13.26 2.36
C PHE A 154 10.50 -12.93 1.26
N SER A 155 10.76 -11.65 1.02
CA SER A 155 11.73 -11.19 0.02
C SER A 155 13.15 -11.68 0.33
N LEU A 156 13.61 -11.61 1.57
CA LEU A 156 14.94 -12.07 1.98
C LEU A 156 15.10 -13.58 1.80
N LYS A 157 14.08 -14.36 2.13
CA LYS A 157 14.10 -15.82 1.96
C LYS A 157 14.19 -16.27 0.49
N HIS A 158 13.56 -15.52 -0.42
CA HIS A 158 13.47 -15.92 -1.83
C HIS A 158 14.56 -15.31 -2.70
N ASN A 159 15.15 -14.17 -2.31
CA ASN A 159 16.27 -13.54 -3.03
C ASN A 159 17.65 -14.09 -2.61
N SER A 160 17.72 -14.92 -1.57
CA SER A 160 18.96 -15.63 -1.16
C SER A 160 19.29 -16.84 -2.03
N LYS A 161 18.46 -17.19 -3.02
CA LYS A 161 18.79 -18.23 -3.99
C LYS A 161 19.56 -17.58 -5.15
N PRO A 162 20.87 -17.88 -5.33
CA PRO A 162 21.57 -17.47 -6.55
C PRO A 162 20.84 -18.10 -7.72
N ALA A 163 20.68 -17.35 -8.81
CA ALA A 163 20.19 -17.87 -10.07
C ALA A 163 21.14 -19.01 -10.49
N SER A 164 20.79 -20.25 -10.09
CA SER A 164 21.51 -21.44 -10.53
C SER A 164 21.21 -21.66 -12.01
N GLY A 165 22.20 -21.32 -12.84
CA GLY A 165 22.51 -22.06 -14.06
C GLY A 165 21.45 -22.00 -15.15
N VAL A 166 21.53 -21.00 -16.02
CA VAL A 166 21.39 -21.29 -17.45
C VAL A 166 22.78 -21.70 -17.90
N ALA A 167 23.07 -22.99 -17.84
CA ALA A 167 24.15 -23.60 -18.55
C ALA A 167 23.76 -23.67 -20.04
N ALA A 168 24.70 -23.31 -20.86
CA ALA A 168 24.77 -23.26 -22.34
C ALA A 168 23.96 -24.30 -23.10
#